data_0ff269c5eb754edd5fcaa6a210318ce1
#
_entry.id   0ff269c5eb754edd5fcaa6a210318ce1
#
_cell.length_a   1.000
_cell.length_b   1.000
_cell.length_c   1.000
_cell.angle_alpha   90.00
_cell.angle_beta   90.00
_cell.angle_gamma   90.00
#
_symmetry.space_group_name_H-M   'P 1'
#
loop_
_entity.id
_entity.type
_entity.pdbx_description
1 polymer ?
#
loop_
_entity_poly.entity_id
_entity_poly.type
_entity_poly.pdbx_seq_one_letter_code
_entity_poly.pdbx_strand_id
1 'polypeptide(L)'
;MDDGYELVEYRLDEDHVFWELKKTSHNLSELQKAMADSRLRESCHKLFLQLGKIIDYGVATSCQTQKLRCLDSETGLYEIKGFDGAAREMAYIVCKDPARIVLLNSFRGHQGSGNIHREIKQKKRLAREAAAQLQRLEKAK
;
A
#
# COMPACT_ATOMS: atom_id res chain seq x y z
N MET A 1 8.81 2.59 -24.81
CA MET A 1 8.08 3.40 -23.91
C MET A 1 8.12 2.85 -22.54
N ASP A 2 8.60 3.66 -21.70
CA ASP A 2 8.81 3.27 -20.37
C ASP A 2 7.54 3.23 -19.58
N ASP A 3 7.23 2.08 -19.05
CA ASP A 3 6.22 1.98 -18.01
C ASP A 3 6.82 2.35 -16.67
N GLY A 4 7.31 3.57 -16.60
CA GLY A 4 7.83 4.05 -15.35
C GLY A 4 6.73 4.17 -14.31
N TYR A 5 7.14 4.36 -13.07
CA TYR A 5 6.25 4.49 -11.93
C TYR A 5 6.49 5.81 -11.22
N GLU A 6 5.47 6.28 -10.55
CA GLU A 6 5.57 7.47 -9.71
C GLU A 6 4.79 7.24 -8.43
N LEU A 7 5.12 8.02 -7.40
CA LEU A 7 4.40 7.96 -6.14
C LEU A 7 3.31 9.01 -6.12
N VAL A 8 2.12 8.60 -5.71
CA VAL A 8 1.01 9.51 -5.47
C VAL A 8 0.89 9.66 -3.96
N GLU A 9 0.99 10.88 -3.48
CA GLU A 9 0.94 11.16 -2.04
C GLU A 9 -0.50 11.34 -1.59
N TYR A 10 -0.83 10.75 -0.46
CA TYR A 10 -2.10 10.94 0.23
C TYR A 10 -1.82 11.47 1.61
N ARG A 11 -2.37 12.62 1.90
CA ARG A 11 -2.17 13.26 3.21
C ARG A 11 -3.51 13.34 3.92
N LEU A 12 -3.68 12.49 4.93
CA LEU A 12 -4.90 12.47 5.72
C LEU A 12 -4.89 13.64 6.72
N ASP A 13 -3.72 13.89 7.27
CA ASP A 13 -3.45 15.05 8.13
C ASP A 13 -1.93 15.22 8.22
N GLU A 14 -1.44 16.09 9.11
CA GLU A 14 -0.01 16.39 9.19
C GLU A 14 0.83 15.17 9.53
N ASP A 15 0.28 14.25 10.31
CA ASP A 15 1.03 13.11 10.82
C ASP A 15 0.75 11.81 10.09
N HIS A 16 -0.24 11.79 9.21
CA HIS A 16 -0.65 10.57 8.53
C HIS A 16 -0.57 10.75 7.02
N VAL A 17 0.58 10.37 6.49
CA VAL A 17 0.85 10.45 5.05
C VAL A 17 1.23 9.05 4.57
N PHE A 18 0.70 8.68 3.43
CA PHE A 18 1.10 7.44 2.76
C PHE A 18 1.13 7.69 1.26
N TRP A 19 1.63 6.73 0.53
CA TRP A 19 1.78 6.84 -0.93
C TRP A 19 1.18 5.63 -1.62
N GLU A 20 0.98 5.79 -2.90
CA GLU A 20 0.58 4.69 -3.77
C GLU A 20 1.50 4.70 -4.99
N LEU A 21 1.94 3.52 -5.41
CA LEU A 21 2.74 3.39 -6.62
C LEU A 21 1.81 3.32 -7.83
N LYS A 22 1.98 4.24 -8.76
CA LYS A 22 1.14 4.36 -9.95
C LYS A 22 2.01 4.29 -11.19
N LYS A 23 1.51 3.64 -12.25
CA LYS A 23 2.16 3.73 -13.55
C LYS A 23 2.01 5.14 -14.11
N THR A 24 3.11 5.71 -14.58
CA THR A 24 3.06 7.07 -15.11
C THR A 24 2.17 7.20 -16.34
N SER A 25 1.99 6.10 -17.08
CA SER A 25 1.14 6.09 -18.25
C SER A 25 -0.36 6.13 -17.92
N HIS A 26 -0.74 5.86 -16.67
CA HIS A 26 -2.15 5.90 -16.27
C HIS A 26 -2.49 7.28 -15.72
N ASN A 27 -3.65 7.82 -16.10
CA ASN A 27 -4.11 9.11 -15.59
C ASN A 27 -4.45 9.03 -14.11
N LEU A 28 -5.13 7.95 -13.72
CA LEU A 28 -5.54 7.74 -12.34
C LEU A 28 -4.95 6.43 -11.83
N SER A 29 -4.59 6.42 -10.55
CA SER A 29 -4.18 5.19 -9.89
C SER A 29 -5.39 4.34 -9.55
N GLU A 30 -5.14 3.11 -9.11
CA GLU A 30 -6.22 2.22 -8.69
C GLU A 30 -7.00 2.80 -7.51
N LEU A 31 -6.30 3.36 -6.54
CA LEU A 31 -6.97 3.96 -5.39
C LEU A 31 -7.76 5.22 -5.78
N GLN A 32 -7.21 6.04 -6.67
CA GLN A 32 -7.93 7.21 -7.16
C GLN A 32 -9.23 6.82 -7.85
N LYS A 33 -9.18 5.75 -8.66
CA LYS A 33 -10.38 5.23 -9.29
C LYS A 33 -11.39 4.72 -8.27
N ALA A 34 -10.91 4.03 -7.24
CA ALA A 34 -11.78 3.51 -6.19
C ALA A 34 -12.44 4.64 -5.43
N MET A 35 -11.70 5.72 -5.14
CA MET A 35 -12.25 6.87 -4.42
C MET A 35 -13.34 7.57 -5.23
N ALA A 36 -13.25 7.52 -6.55
CA ALA A 36 -14.25 8.11 -7.42
C ALA A 36 -15.50 7.23 -7.59
N ASP A 37 -15.42 5.97 -7.20
CA ASP A 37 -16.53 5.03 -7.33
C ASP A 37 -17.35 5.03 -6.05
N SER A 38 -18.61 5.47 -6.15
CA SER A 38 -19.48 5.59 -4.98
C SER A 38 -19.68 4.27 -4.23
N ARG A 39 -19.55 3.15 -4.94
CA ARG A 39 -19.70 1.83 -4.31
C ARG A 39 -18.52 1.46 -3.44
N LEU A 40 -17.37 2.11 -3.65
CA LEU A 40 -16.13 1.78 -2.94
C LEU A 40 -15.73 2.84 -1.92
N ARG A 41 -16.52 3.90 -1.77
CA ARG A 41 -16.17 4.99 -0.84
C ARG A 41 -16.02 4.52 0.59
N GLU A 42 -16.94 3.69 1.05
CA GLU A 42 -16.89 3.21 2.42
C GLU A 42 -15.66 2.35 2.64
N SER A 43 -15.33 1.50 1.67
CA SER A 43 -14.14 0.66 1.76
C SER A 43 -12.86 1.50 1.76
N CYS A 44 -12.82 2.56 0.96
CA CYS A 44 -11.70 3.49 0.96
C CYS A 44 -11.54 4.15 2.32
N HIS A 45 -12.65 4.59 2.91
CA HIS A 45 -12.62 5.21 4.23
C HIS A 45 -12.07 4.25 5.29
N LYS A 46 -12.52 3.00 5.25
CA LYS A 46 -12.01 1.98 6.17
C LYS A 46 -10.53 1.73 5.97
N LEU A 47 -10.08 1.73 4.72
CA LEU A 47 -8.65 1.57 4.42
C LEU A 47 -7.86 2.73 5.01
N PHE A 48 -8.32 3.96 4.84
CA PHE A 48 -7.63 5.12 5.38
C PHE A 48 -7.53 5.08 6.90
N LEU A 49 -8.61 4.68 7.57
CA LEU A 49 -8.58 4.52 9.02
C LEU A 49 -7.57 3.45 9.44
N GLN A 50 -7.53 2.36 8.71
CA GLN A 50 -6.59 1.28 9.00
C GLN A 50 -5.14 1.72 8.82
N LEU A 51 -4.86 2.47 7.74
CA LEU A 51 -3.53 3.00 7.49
C LEU A 51 -3.09 3.95 8.60
N GLY A 52 -3.99 4.81 9.05
CA GLY A 52 -3.71 5.69 10.18
C GLY A 52 -3.35 4.93 11.44
N LYS A 53 -4.08 3.87 11.73
CA LYS A 53 -3.79 3.02 12.89
C LYS A 53 -2.43 2.35 12.78
N ILE A 54 -2.07 1.88 11.60
CA ILE A 54 -0.77 1.25 11.39
C ILE A 54 0.35 2.24 11.62
N ILE A 55 0.19 3.47 11.14
CA ILE A 55 1.19 4.52 11.36
C ILE A 55 1.31 4.85 12.84
N ASP A 56 0.18 4.97 13.55
CA ASP A 56 0.19 5.31 14.97
C ASP A 56 0.78 4.23 15.84
N TYR A 57 0.41 2.97 15.58
CA TYR A 57 0.84 1.86 16.44
C TYR A 57 2.17 1.24 16.02
N GLY A 58 2.60 1.47 14.78
CA GLY A 58 3.83 0.92 14.27
C GLY A 58 3.64 -0.47 13.68
N VAL A 59 4.67 -0.91 12.96
CA VAL A 59 4.59 -2.17 12.20
C VAL A 59 4.52 -3.38 13.13
N ALA A 60 5.34 -3.42 14.18
CA ALA A 60 5.39 -4.57 15.08
C ALA A 60 4.04 -4.81 15.75
N THR A 61 3.45 -3.77 16.33
CA THR A 61 2.15 -3.88 16.99
C THR A 61 1.05 -4.25 15.98
N SER A 62 1.11 -3.67 14.80
CA SER A 62 0.12 -3.97 13.76
C SER A 62 0.19 -5.43 13.32
N CYS A 63 1.38 -6.02 13.28
CA CYS A 63 1.53 -7.44 12.98
C CYS A 63 0.98 -8.30 14.11
N GLN A 64 1.24 -7.92 15.36
CA GLN A 64 0.74 -8.66 16.53
C GLN A 64 -0.79 -8.66 16.59
N THR A 65 -1.41 -7.56 16.19
CA THR A 65 -2.87 -7.44 16.21
C THR A 65 -3.52 -7.89 14.90
N GLN A 66 -2.74 -8.50 14.02
CA GLN A 66 -3.20 -9.06 12.76
C GLN A 66 -3.76 -8.02 11.77
N LYS A 67 -3.40 -6.78 11.93
CA LYS A 67 -3.71 -5.74 10.94
C LYS A 67 -2.78 -5.79 9.75
N LEU A 68 -1.58 -6.29 9.99
CA LEU A 68 -0.56 -6.49 8.97
C LEU A 68 -0.05 -7.92 9.00
N ARG A 69 0.33 -8.40 7.84
CA ARG A 69 1.00 -9.69 7.72
C ARG A 69 2.21 -9.52 6.82
N CYS A 70 3.38 -9.91 7.31
CA CYS A 70 4.59 -9.84 6.50
C CYS A 70 4.57 -10.95 5.46
N LEU A 71 4.68 -10.58 4.19
CA LEU A 71 4.75 -11.54 3.10
C LEU A 71 6.19 -11.80 2.67
N ASP A 72 7.05 -10.79 2.75
CA ASP A 72 8.45 -10.92 2.41
C ASP A 72 9.25 -9.86 3.14
N SER A 73 10.08 -10.29 4.07
CA SER A 73 10.85 -9.36 4.90
C SER A 73 11.97 -8.67 4.14
N GLU A 74 12.54 -9.34 3.13
CA GLU A 74 13.65 -8.75 2.38
C GLU A 74 13.22 -7.52 1.58
N THR A 75 12.05 -7.58 0.97
CA THR A 75 11.56 -6.47 0.17
C THR A 75 10.64 -5.53 0.93
N GLY A 76 10.27 -5.89 2.16
CA GLY A 76 9.34 -5.07 2.94
C GLY A 76 7.90 -5.17 2.44
N LEU A 77 7.54 -6.33 1.89
CA LEU A 77 6.20 -6.54 1.35
C LEU A 77 5.27 -7.05 2.44
N TYR A 78 4.16 -6.37 2.62
CA TYR A 78 3.16 -6.69 3.63
C TYR A 78 1.77 -6.77 3.03
N GLU A 79 0.89 -7.49 3.70
CA GLU A 79 -0.53 -7.52 3.40
C GLU A 79 -1.27 -6.75 4.48
N ILE A 80 -2.12 -5.81 4.07
CA ILE A 80 -2.97 -5.05 4.99
C ILE A 80 -4.30 -5.77 5.08
N LYS A 81 -4.73 -6.11 6.29
CA LYS A 81 -5.89 -6.94 6.54
C LYS A 81 -6.96 -6.21 7.33
N GLY A 82 -8.15 -6.74 7.28
CA GLY A 82 -9.18 -6.41 8.24
C GLY A 82 -9.98 -5.15 8.01
N PHE A 83 -9.86 -4.52 6.84
CA PHE A 83 -10.65 -3.31 6.64
C PHE A 83 -11.99 -3.55 5.94
N ASP A 84 -12.14 -4.66 5.23
CA ASP A 84 -13.40 -4.93 4.55
C ASP A 84 -13.61 -6.41 4.26
N GLY A 85 -13.34 -7.26 5.23
CA GLY A 85 -13.57 -8.68 5.11
C GLY A 85 -12.88 -9.35 3.93
N ALA A 86 -13.31 -9.06 2.75
CA ALA A 86 -12.79 -9.68 1.53
C ALA A 86 -11.63 -8.89 0.90
N ALA A 87 -11.55 -7.61 1.16
CA ALA A 87 -10.54 -6.78 0.53
C ALA A 87 -9.21 -6.85 1.26
N ARG A 88 -8.14 -6.92 0.50
CA ARG A 88 -6.79 -6.95 1.03
C ARG A 88 -5.90 -6.12 0.13
N GLU A 89 -4.97 -5.43 0.74
CA GLU A 89 -4.01 -4.62 0.01
C GLU A 89 -2.60 -5.11 0.28
N MET A 90 -1.78 -5.09 -0.74
CA MET A 90 -0.36 -5.34 -0.58
C MET A 90 0.36 -4.01 -0.58
N ALA A 91 1.36 -3.88 0.26
CA ALA A 91 2.07 -2.63 0.43
C ALA A 91 3.54 -2.88 0.71
N TYR A 92 4.36 -1.94 0.27
CA TYR A 92 5.73 -1.84 0.72
C TYR A 92 5.73 -0.99 1.98
N ILE A 93 6.31 -1.50 3.05
CA ILE A 93 6.36 -0.76 4.31
C ILE A 93 7.80 -0.72 4.81
N VAL A 94 8.28 0.49 5.04
CA VAL A 94 9.55 0.70 5.70
C VAL A 94 9.30 0.58 7.18
N CYS A 95 9.98 -0.37 7.81
CA CYS A 95 9.82 -0.63 9.25
C CYS A 95 10.60 0.40 10.04
N LYS A 96 10.14 1.63 10.00
CA LYS A 96 10.67 2.73 10.79
C LYS A 96 9.54 3.32 11.60
N ASP A 97 9.88 4.10 12.57
CA ASP A 97 8.90 4.78 13.39
C ASP A 97 8.96 6.27 13.05
N PRO A 98 7.91 6.85 12.43
CA PRO A 98 6.67 6.18 12.05
C PRO A 98 6.81 5.31 10.80
N ALA A 99 5.90 4.37 10.64
CA ALA A 99 5.90 3.51 9.46
C ALA A 99 5.58 4.32 8.21
N ARG A 100 6.29 4.02 7.12
CA ARG A 100 6.02 4.63 5.82
C ARG A 100 5.47 3.57 4.89
N ILE A 101 4.32 3.85 4.31
CA ILE A 101 3.53 2.86 3.59
C ILE A 101 3.36 3.30 2.14
N VAL A 102 3.68 2.40 1.20
CA VAL A 102 3.40 2.59 -0.22
C VAL A 102 2.49 1.46 -0.68
N LEU A 103 1.28 1.79 -1.08
CA LEU A 103 0.34 0.80 -1.58
C LEU A 103 0.76 0.33 -2.97
N LEU A 104 0.71 -0.98 -3.20
CA LEU A 104 1.20 -1.60 -4.44
C LEU A 104 0.11 -2.31 -5.23
N ASN A 105 -1.01 -2.60 -4.59
CA ASN A 105 -2.02 -3.44 -5.20
C ASN A 105 -3.27 -2.65 -5.52
N SER A 106 -4.12 -3.23 -6.36
CA SER A 106 -5.40 -2.64 -6.66
C SER A 106 -6.30 -2.73 -5.44
N PHE A 107 -7.22 -1.78 -5.33
CA PHE A 107 -8.13 -1.72 -4.21
C PHE A 107 -9.11 -2.88 -4.15
N ARG A 108 -9.23 -3.64 -5.21
CA ARG A 108 -10.15 -4.78 -5.23
C ARG A 108 -9.71 -5.91 -4.31
N GLY A 109 -8.48 -5.87 -3.86
CA GLY A 109 -7.99 -6.92 -3.02
C GLY A 109 -7.76 -8.21 -3.76
N HIS A 110 -7.46 -9.24 -3.02
CA HIS A 110 -7.16 -10.53 -3.58
C HIS A 110 -8.43 -11.33 -3.76
N GLN A 111 -8.71 -11.75 -4.97
CA GLN A 111 -9.92 -12.51 -5.25
C GLN A 111 -9.62 -13.95 -5.56
N GLY A 112 -10.24 -14.80 -4.79
CA GLY A 112 -10.24 -16.21 -5.08
C GLY A 112 -8.97 -16.91 -4.72
N SER A 113 -8.95 -18.16 -5.11
CA SER A 113 -7.91 -19.08 -4.78
C SER A 113 -6.66 -18.90 -5.60
N GLY A 114 -6.58 -17.86 -6.36
CA GLY A 114 -5.56 -17.77 -7.34
C GLY A 114 -4.18 -18.10 -6.85
N ASN A 115 -3.23 -17.82 -7.65
CA ASN A 115 -1.85 -18.04 -7.37
C ASN A 115 -1.29 -16.93 -6.51
N ILE A 116 -1.53 -17.02 -5.21
CA ILE A 116 -1.00 -16.01 -4.30
C ILE A 116 0.52 -15.94 -4.39
N HIS A 117 1.18 -17.06 -4.62
CA HIS A 117 2.63 -17.07 -4.79
C HIS A 117 3.08 -16.28 -6.00
N ARG A 118 2.36 -16.41 -7.10
CA ARG A 118 2.66 -15.62 -8.30
C ARG A 118 2.45 -14.14 -8.04
N GLU A 119 1.37 -13.81 -7.35
CA GLU A 119 1.05 -12.44 -7.04
C GLU A 119 2.10 -11.83 -6.12
N ILE A 120 2.54 -12.57 -5.10
CA ILE A 120 3.60 -12.12 -4.22
C ILE A 120 4.88 -11.87 -5.02
N LYS A 121 5.22 -12.77 -5.93
CA LYS A 121 6.41 -12.61 -6.76
C LYS A 121 6.37 -11.33 -7.59
N GLN A 122 5.20 -11.04 -8.17
CA GLN A 122 5.02 -9.80 -8.93
C GLN A 122 5.11 -8.57 -8.03
N LYS A 123 4.51 -8.63 -6.86
CA LYS A 123 4.50 -7.49 -5.94
C LYS A 123 5.87 -7.22 -5.31
N LYS A 124 6.72 -8.24 -5.18
CA LYS A 124 8.10 -8.01 -4.76
C LYS A 124 8.82 -7.06 -5.69
N ARG A 125 8.57 -7.19 -6.98
CA ARG A 125 9.16 -6.31 -7.99
C ARG A 125 8.68 -4.88 -7.78
N LEU A 126 7.39 -4.71 -7.52
CA LEU A 126 6.82 -3.40 -7.25
C LEU A 126 7.31 -2.83 -5.92
N ALA A 127 7.52 -3.68 -4.93
CA ALA A 127 8.07 -3.22 -3.65
C ALA A 127 9.47 -2.64 -3.82
N ARG A 128 10.30 -3.26 -4.66
CA ARG A 128 11.63 -2.73 -4.97
C ARG A 128 11.54 -1.39 -5.69
N GLU A 129 10.60 -1.26 -6.61
CA GLU A 129 10.37 0.00 -7.31
C GLU A 129 9.90 1.08 -6.33
N ALA A 130 8.98 0.74 -5.43
CA ALA A 130 8.51 1.66 -4.41
C ALA A 130 9.64 2.12 -3.51
N ALA A 131 10.51 1.20 -3.12
CA ALA A 131 11.68 1.54 -2.29
C ALA A 131 12.58 2.55 -3.00
N ALA A 132 12.85 2.33 -4.28
CA ALA A 132 13.70 3.23 -5.07
C ALA A 132 13.06 4.61 -5.19
N GLN A 133 11.76 4.67 -5.46
CA GLN A 133 11.04 5.93 -5.57
C GLN A 133 11.02 6.70 -4.25
N LEU A 134 10.79 6.01 -3.16
CA LEU A 134 10.75 6.64 -1.85
C LEU A 134 12.12 7.19 -1.46
N GLN A 135 13.20 6.47 -1.78
CA GLN A 135 14.55 6.96 -1.56
C GLN A 135 14.83 8.24 -2.33
N ARG A 136 14.41 8.29 -3.59
CA ARG A 136 14.58 9.50 -4.41
C ARG A 136 13.84 10.67 -3.80
N LEU A 137 12.63 10.42 -3.33
CA LEU A 137 11.82 11.46 -2.70
C LEU A 137 12.50 12.00 -1.45
N GLU A 138 13.08 11.13 -0.64
CA GLU A 138 13.78 11.54 0.57
C GLU A 138 15.06 12.29 0.30
N LYS A 139 15.79 11.91 -0.74
CA LYS A 139 17.02 12.61 -1.11
C LYS A 139 16.76 13.99 -1.68
N ALA A 140 15.58 14.21 -2.25
CA ALA A 140 15.22 15.49 -2.83
C ALA A 140 14.87 16.55 -1.78
N LYS A 141 14.70 16.15 -0.54
CA LYS A 141 14.34 17.09 0.54
C LYS A 141 15.56 17.77 1.15
#